data_9771a11da06d1203d7a9595a6d0fa8d4
#
_entry.id   9771a11da06d1203d7a9595a6d0fa8d4
#
_cell.length_a   1.000
_cell.length_b   1.000
_cell.length_c   1.000
_cell.angle_alpha   90.00
_cell.angle_beta   90.00
_cell.angle_gamma   90.00
#
_symmetry.space_group_name_H-M   'P 1'
#
loop_
_entity.id
_entity.type
_entity.pdbx_description
1 polymer ?
#
loop_
_entity_poly.entity_id
_entity_poly.type
_entity_poly.pdbx_seq_one_letter_code
_entity_poly.pdbx_strand_id
1 'polypeptide(L)'
;MNSQETSVKKDFLVKFRGTRGSYPCAKVNYLAFGGNTACVEVRCGNQLIILDAGTGIIDVGVDEVKNSILDIEKKPHQATIILSHIHQDHIQGLQFYKPLFVPSSTINLFGLNTNEENLKDTLKSILFDKVFPLGIDEIRSNFNISNLTQNDVIVISQNGEMKIFDILDENINLNVDDIKITAYKTAAHPKNGCLCIKIQYKGKTLIYATDKESYIVADKKFIQFAHDCDCLIHDAQYTYQDYINPIAPKQGYGHSTFEMAIETAQLAKAKKLFFFHYDPEYDDKKLEMLEMEFSRVYENVLFAKENLEITL
;
A
#
# COMPACT_ATOMS: atom_id res chain seq x y z
N MET A 1 8.13 -7.58 43.51
CA MET A 1 6.88 -7.61 42.74
C MET A 1 7.25 -7.18 41.32
N ASN A 2 7.50 -8.17 40.46
CA ASN A 2 7.83 -7.92 39.06
C ASN A 2 6.52 -7.78 38.28
N SER A 3 6.18 -6.55 37.88
CA SER A 3 5.16 -6.29 36.91
C SER A 3 5.71 -6.71 35.54
N GLN A 4 5.37 -7.92 35.09
CA GLN A 4 5.47 -8.28 33.68
C GLN A 4 4.41 -7.42 32.94
N GLU A 5 4.84 -6.34 32.33
CA GLU A 5 4.08 -5.74 31.25
C GLU A 5 3.97 -6.76 30.13
N THR A 6 2.83 -7.42 30.05
CA THR A 6 2.43 -8.17 28.86
C THR A 6 2.30 -7.19 27.72
N SER A 7 3.33 -7.08 26.89
CA SER A 7 3.22 -6.37 25.61
C SER A 7 2.09 -7.03 24.83
N VAL A 8 0.97 -6.35 24.73
CA VAL A 8 -0.10 -6.74 23.81
C VAL A 8 0.56 -6.79 22.42
N LYS A 9 0.78 -8.00 21.89
CA LYS A 9 1.26 -8.14 20.52
C LYS A 9 0.26 -7.40 19.64
N LYS A 10 0.72 -6.36 18.96
CA LYS A 10 -0.07 -5.61 17.98
C LYS A 10 -0.29 -6.53 16.79
N ASP A 11 -1.39 -7.27 16.80
CA ASP A 11 -1.61 -8.38 15.87
C ASP A 11 -1.87 -7.92 14.42
N PHE A 12 -2.47 -6.73 14.21
CA PHE A 12 -2.69 -6.16 12.89
C PHE A 12 -2.23 -4.70 12.88
N LEU A 13 -0.98 -4.51 12.48
CA LEU A 13 -0.33 -3.21 12.44
C LEU A 13 -0.30 -2.66 11.02
N VAL A 14 -0.57 -1.37 10.87
CA VAL A 14 -0.40 -0.63 9.62
C VAL A 14 0.52 0.55 9.89
N LYS A 15 1.58 0.70 9.09
CA LYS A 15 2.53 1.80 9.20
C LYS A 15 2.76 2.45 7.84
N PHE A 16 2.60 3.76 7.79
CA PHE A 16 2.82 4.53 6.58
C PHE A 16 4.33 4.78 6.41
N ARG A 17 4.90 4.36 5.28
CA ARG A 17 6.33 4.49 4.97
C ARG A 17 6.61 5.53 3.88
N GLY A 18 5.59 5.87 3.11
CA GLY A 18 5.60 6.94 2.13
C GLY A 18 4.17 7.32 1.80
N THR A 19 3.90 8.61 1.71
CA THR A 19 2.55 9.19 1.64
C THR A 19 2.34 10.06 0.41
N ARG A 20 3.39 10.34 -0.38
CA ARG A 20 3.34 11.23 -1.55
C ARG A 20 2.98 10.48 -2.81
N GLY A 21 2.24 11.17 -3.69
CA GLY A 21 2.04 10.76 -5.07
C GLY A 21 3.09 11.33 -6.02
N SER A 22 3.15 10.81 -7.22
CA SER A 22 3.90 11.28 -8.39
C SER A 22 5.43 11.31 -8.24
N TYR A 23 6.02 11.96 -7.23
CA TYR A 23 7.47 12.02 -7.01
C TYR A 23 7.85 12.36 -5.56
N PRO A 24 9.06 11.95 -5.09
CA PRO A 24 9.48 12.18 -3.71
C PRO A 24 9.86 13.63 -3.46
N CYS A 25 9.58 14.13 -2.25
CA CYS A 25 9.82 15.50 -1.81
C CYS A 25 10.93 15.59 -0.76
N ALA A 26 12.18 15.80 -1.18
CA ALA A 26 13.35 15.88 -0.31
C ALA A 26 13.61 17.32 0.19
N LYS A 27 12.66 17.92 0.93
CA LYS A 27 12.75 19.29 1.45
C LYS A 27 12.33 19.34 2.93
N VAL A 28 12.85 20.33 3.67
CA VAL A 28 12.59 20.48 5.12
C VAL A 28 11.13 20.74 5.46
N ASN A 29 10.38 21.35 4.55
CA ASN A 29 8.94 21.62 4.71
C ASN A 29 8.03 20.45 4.29
N TYR A 30 8.56 19.23 4.27
CA TYR A 30 7.83 17.98 4.00
C TYR A 30 8.06 16.92 5.09
N LEU A 31 8.66 17.30 6.22
CA LEU A 31 9.04 16.35 7.26
C LEU A 31 7.86 15.92 8.16
N ALA A 32 6.82 16.75 8.28
CA ALA A 32 5.68 16.44 9.15
C ALA A 32 4.75 15.38 8.56
N PHE A 33 4.52 15.41 7.24
CA PHE A 33 3.71 14.41 6.55
C PHE A 33 4.56 13.37 5.80
N GLY A 34 5.82 13.67 5.57
CA GLY A 34 6.77 12.84 4.86
C GLY A 34 6.96 13.24 3.40
N GLY A 35 8.09 12.84 2.82
CA GLY A 35 8.47 13.13 1.45
C GLY A 35 8.62 11.88 0.57
N ASN A 36 8.53 10.67 1.14
CA ASN A 36 8.60 9.43 0.38
C ASN A 36 7.31 9.14 -0.40
N THR A 37 7.46 8.49 -1.54
CA THR A 37 6.34 8.04 -2.37
C THR A 37 5.71 6.76 -1.83
N ALA A 38 4.55 6.42 -2.37
CA ALA A 38 3.59 5.43 -1.88
C ALA A 38 4.21 4.13 -1.38
N CYS A 39 4.08 3.89 -0.07
CA CYS A 39 4.46 2.62 0.57
C CYS A 39 3.76 2.49 1.93
N VAL A 40 3.06 1.38 2.13
CA VAL A 40 2.41 1.06 3.42
C VAL A 40 2.89 -0.31 3.89
N GLU A 41 3.49 -0.35 5.08
CA GLU A 41 3.88 -1.57 5.77
C GLU A 41 2.70 -2.10 6.58
N VAL A 42 2.38 -3.38 6.41
CA VAL A 42 1.30 -4.08 7.11
C VAL A 42 1.89 -5.32 7.78
N ARG A 43 1.64 -5.48 9.08
CA ARG A 43 2.02 -6.68 9.82
C ARG A 43 0.79 -7.37 10.37
N CYS A 44 0.63 -8.63 9.97
CA CYS A 44 -0.42 -9.52 10.44
C CYS A 44 0.22 -10.68 11.21
N GLY A 45 0.30 -10.56 12.54
CA GLY A 45 1.09 -11.47 13.36
C GLY A 45 2.57 -11.45 12.99
N ASN A 46 3.09 -12.56 12.45
CA ASN A 46 4.49 -12.68 12.04
C ASN A 46 4.72 -12.36 10.55
N GLN A 47 3.67 -12.06 9.79
CA GLN A 47 3.77 -11.85 8.35
C GLN A 47 3.91 -10.37 8.02
N LEU A 48 4.88 -10.06 7.15
CA LEU A 48 5.10 -8.73 6.59
C LEU A 48 4.49 -8.64 5.19
N ILE A 49 3.57 -7.70 5.01
CA ILE A 49 2.98 -7.34 3.73
C ILE A 49 3.35 -5.88 3.45
N ILE A 50 3.78 -5.58 2.25
CA ILE A 50 4.12 -4.21 1.82
C ILE A 50 3.21 -3.86 0.65
N LEU A 51 2.47 -2.78 0.79
CA LEU A 51 1.59 -2.25 -0.25
C LEU A 51 2.33 -1.11 -0.95
N ASP A 52 2.63 -1.32 -2.21
CA ASP A 52 3.50 -0.54 -3.07
C ASP A 52 4.98 -0.43 -2.62
N ALA A 53 5.83 -0.18 -3.59
CA ALA A 53 7.27 -0.13 -3.45
C ALA A 53 7.86 1.22 -3.92
N GLY A 54 7.18 2.32 -3.60
CA GLY A 54 7.72 3.66 -3.74
C GLY A 54 8.95 3.88 -2.86
N THR A 55 9.46 5.09 -2.76
CA THR A 55 10.71 5.33 -2.00
C THR A 55 10.62 4.94 -0.53
N GLY A 56 9.40 4.91 0.05
CA GLY A 56 9.19 4.47 1.44
C GLY A 56 9.61 3.04 1.74
N ILE A 57 9.67 2.14 0.75
CA ILE A 57 10.10 0.75 0.95
C ILE A 57 11.58 0.64 1.35
N ILE A 58 12.39 1.66 1.03
CA ILE A 58 13.82 1.70 1.37
C ILE A 58 13.99 1.61 2.88
N ASP A 59 13.22 2.38 3.64
CA ASP A 59 13.26 2.37 5.10
C ASP A 59 12.73 1.07 5.70
N VAL A 60 11.71 0.46 5.10
CA VAL A 60 11.28 -0.89 5.47
C VAL A 60 12.44 -1.87 5.35
N GLY A 61 13.16 -1.84 4.22
CA GLY A 61 14.30 -2.72 3.99
C GLY A 61 15.47 -2.47 4.95
N VAL A 62 15.70 -1.22 5.35
CA VAL A 62 16.71 -0.88 6.36
C VAL A 62 16.35 -1.45 7.73
N ASP A 63 15.09 -1.29 8.13
CA ASP A 63 14.60 -1.78 9.43
C ASP A 63 14.64 -3.31 9.48
N GLU A 64 14.21 -4.00 8.42
CA GLU A 64 14.23 -5.47 8.35
C GLU A 64 15.66 -6.04 8.45
N VAL A 65 16.63 -5.45 7.78
CA VAL A 65 18.03 -5.89 7.88
C VAL A 65 18.59 -5.62 9.28
N LYS A 66 18.26 -4.46 9.89
CA LYS A 66 18.66 -4.17 11.28
C LYS A 66 18.05 -5.18 12.25
N ASN A 67 16.76 -5.48 12.12
CA ASN A 67 16.06 -6.43 12.98
C ASN A 67 16.65 -7.84 12.83
N SER A 68 16.97 -8.28 11.60
CA SER A 68 17.57 -9.59 11.35
C SER A 68 18.99 -9.72 11.94
N ILE A 69 19.76 -8.64 12.04
CA ILE A 69 21.07 -8.64 12.72
C ILE A 69 20.91 -8.79 14.23
N LEU A 70 19.84 -8.25 14.79
CA LEU A 70 19.53 -8.29 16.23
C LEU A 70 18.77 -9.57 16.62
N ASP A 71 18.23 -10.31 15.65
CA ASP A 71 17.48 -11.54 15.92
C ASP A 71 18.43 -12.70 16.25
N ILE A 72 18.37 -13.14 17.50
CA ILE A 72 19.16 -14.27 18.00
C ILE A 72 18.74 -15.59 17.33
N GLU A 73 17.47 -15.72 16.94
CA GLU A 73 16.94 -16.91 16.28
C GLU A 73 17.29 -16.98 14.79
N LYS A 74 17.79 -15.88 14.19
CA LYS A 74 18.19 -15.80 12.78
C LYS A 74 17.15 -16.33 11.81
N LYS A 75 15.89 -15.98 12.04
CA LYS A 75 14.80 -16.38 11.13
C LYS A 75 15.01 -15.76 9.76
N PRO A 76 14.82 -16.53 8.67
CA PRO A 76 14.85 -15.99 7.32
C PRO A 76 13.82 -14.87 7.17
N HIS A 77 14.23 -13.77 6.54
CA HIS A 77 13.31 -12.69 6.22
C HIS A 77 12.29 -13.14 5.16
N GLN A 78 11.03 -12.92 5.42
CA GLN A 78 9.94 -13.17 4.45
C GLN A 78 9.08 -11.92 4.32
N ALA A 79 8.78 -11.51 3.08
CA ALA A 79 7.88 -10.42 2.79
C ALA A 79 7.01 -10.70 1.57
N THR A 80 5.78 -10.22 1.61
CA THR A 80 4.87 -10.18 0.46
C THR A 80 4.70 -8.73 0.03
N ILE A 81 5.12 -8.38 -1.17
CA ILE A 81 4.95 -7.05 -1.77
C ILE A 81 3.78 -7.12 -2.74
N ILE A 82 2.84 -6.19 -2.64
CA ILE A 82 1.71 -6.11 -3.56
C ILE A 82 1.72 -4.72 -4.19
N LEU A 83 1.96 -4.68 -5.49
CA LEU A 83 1.91 -3.45 -6.27
C LEU A 83 0.47 -3.18 -6.72
N SER A 84 -0.02 -2.00 -6.41
CA SER A 84 -1.30 -1.50 -6.93
C SER A 84 -1.25 -1.35 -8.44
N HIS A 85 -0.16 -0.80 -8.96
CA HIS A 85 0.18 -0.65 -10.37
C HIS A 85 1.68 -0.33 -10.53
N ILE A 86 2.13 -0.02 -11.74
CA ILE A 86 3.56 0.12 -12.06
C ILE A 86 3.99 1.56 -12.40
N HIS A 87 3.26 2.58 -11.98
CA HIS A 87 3.77 3.94 -12.08
C HIS A 87 5.01 4.12 -11.19
N GLN A 88 5.86 5.05 -11.56
CA GLN A 88 7.20 5.14 -10.99
C GLN A 88 7.20 5.38 -9.49
N ASP A 89 6.31 6.20 -9.00
CA ASP A 89 6.16 6.51 -7.56
C ASP A 89 5.69 5.32 -6.70
N HIS A 90 5.22 4.23 -7.34
CA HIS A 90 4.84 2.98 -6.66
C HIS A 90 5.89 1.87 -6.76
N ILE A 91 6.94 2.05 -7.56
CA ILE A 91 7.94 0.98 -7.81
C ILE A 91 9.40 1.44 -7.66
N GLN A 92 9.69 2.76 -7.68
CA GLN A 92 11.06 3.29 -7.78
C GLN A 92 11.95 2.95 -6.58
N GLY A 93 11.41 2.59 -5.43
CA GLY A 93 12.16 2.15 -4.26
C GLY A 93 12.55 0.67 -4.27
N LEU A 94 11.89 -0.14 -5.10
CA LEU A 94 12.04 -1.60 -5.10
C LEU A 94 13.49 -2.06 -5.27
N GLN A 95 14.20 -1.47 -6.22
CA GLN A 95 15.61 -1.79 -6.49
C GLN A 95 16.55 -1.48 -5.32
N PHE A 96 16.13 -0.69 -4.33
CA PHE A 96 16.88 -0.35 -3.13
C PHE A 96 16.40 -1.09 -1.87
N TYR A 97 15.43 -2.00 -2.01
CA TYR A 97 14.93 -2.81 -0.91
C TYR A 97 15.98 -3.85 -0.49
N LYS A 98 16.70 -3.57 0.59
CA LYS A 98 17.88 -4.34 1.02
C LYS A 98 17.68 -5.86 1.11
N PRO A 99 16.51 -6.38 1.59
CA PRO A 99 16.30 -7.82 1.66
C PRO A 99 16.38 -8.55 0.32
N LEU A 100 16.21 -7.88 -0.83
CA LEU A 100 16.46 -8.47 -2.16
C LEU A 100 17.87 -9.00 -2.34
N PHE A 101 18.84 -8.42 -1.63
CA PHE A 101 20.26 -8.78 -1.73
C PHE A 101 20.73 -9.73 -0.63
N VAL A 102 19.83 -10.18 0.26
CA VAL A 102 20.12 -11.12 1.34
C VAL A 102 19.73 -12.54 0.91
N PRO A 103 20.69 -13.49 0.75
CA PRO A 103 20.42 -14.81 0.20
C PRO A 103 19.41 -15.65 0.96
N SER A 104 19.26 -15.44 2.28
CA SER A 104 18.29 -16.14 3.12
C SER A 104 16.87 -15.55 3.06
N SER A 105 16.67 -14.44 2.35
CA SER A 105 15.36 -13.79 2.24
C SER A 105 14.48 -14.47 1.19
N THR A 106 13.17 -14.49 1.43
CA THR A 106 12.15 -14.86 0.46
C THR A 106 11.20 -13.69 0.26
N ILE A 107 11.13 -13.17 -0.96
CA ILE A 107 10.30 -12.04 -1.32
C ILE A 107 9.32 -12.49 -2.41
N ASN A 108 8.03 -12.42 -2.09
CA ASN A 108 6.97 -12.68 -3.06
C ASN A 108 6.37 -11.34 -3.50
N LEU A 109 6.44 -11.01 -4.78
CA LEU A 109 5.91 -9.79 -5.34
C LEU A 109 4.75 -10.09 -6.28
N PHE A 110 3.65 -9.38 -6.07
CA PHE A 110 2.43 -9.48 -6.86
C PHE A 110 2.04 -8.11 -7.42
N GLY A 111 1.42 -8.09 -8.60
CA GLY A 111 0.87 -6.88 -9.19
C GLY A 111 0.22 -7.14 -10.55
N LEU A 112 -0.34 -6.09 -11.14
CA LEU A 112 -0.95 -6.19 -12.46
C LEU A 112 0.10 -6.49 -13.54
N ASN A 113 -0.24 -7.37 -14.47
CA ASN A 113 0.46 -7.41 -15.75
C ASN A 113 0.09 -6.16 -16.58
N THR A 114 1.00 -5.76 -17.44
CA THR A 114 0.66 -4.83 -18.53
C THR A 114 -0.07 -5.58 -19.65
N ASN A 115 -0.69 -4.86 -20.56
CA ASN A 115 -1.41 -5.49 -21.67
C ASN A 115 -0.47 -6.25 -22.64
N GLU A 116 0.83 -5.98 -22.59
CA GLU A 116 1.82 -6.48 -23.56
C GLU A 116 2.83 -7.45 -22.92
N GLU A 117 3.11 -7.30 -21.61
CA GLU A 117 4.14 -8.06 -20.91
C GLU A 117 3.67 -8.53 -19.54
N ASN A 118 4.25 -9.63 -19.05
CA ASN A 118 4.06 -10.03 -17.65
C ASN A 118 4.82 -9.07 -16.71
N LEU A 119 4.42 -9.06 -15.45
CA LEU A 119 4.96 -8.13 -14.45
C LEU A 119 6.48 -8.26 -14.30
N LYS A 120 7.03 -9.48 -14.34
CA LYS A 120 8.48 -9.70 -14.19
C LYS A 120 9.28 -9.04 -15.30
N ASP A 121 8.87 -9.23 -16.57
CA ASP A 121 9.58 -8.67 -17.72
C ASP A 121 9.46 -7.14 -17.74
N THR A 122 8.31 -6.61 -17.37
CA THR A 122 8.12 -5.17 -17.21
C THR A 122 9.05 -4.60 -16.14
N LEU A 123 9.07 -5.14 -14.91
CA LEU A 123 9.94 -4.65 -13.84
C LEU A 123 11.42 -4.79 -14.20
N LYS A 124 11.79 -5.89 -14.88
CA LYS A 124 13.14 -6.12 -15.39
C LYS A 124 13.58 -4.96 -16.29
N SER A 125 12.73 -4.57 -17.24
CA SER A 125 13.08 -3.56 -18.25
C SER A 125 13.14 -2.13 -17.70
N ILE A 126 12.28 -1.78 -16.71
CA ILE A 126 12.13 -0.41 -16.24
C ILE A 126 12.91 -0.09 -14.95
N LEU A 127 13.26 -1.09 -14.13
CA LEU A 127 13.95 -0.88 -12.86
C LEU A 127 15.35 -1.48 -12.78
N PHE A 128 15.66 -2.54 -13.55
CA PHE A 128 16.92 -3.26 -13.37
C PHE A 128 17.81 -3.09 -14.58
N ASP A 129 17.89 -3.98 -15.45
CA ASP A 129 18.84 -4.16 -16.57
C ASP A 129 19.55 -2.92 -17.15
N LYS A 130 18.84 -1.79 -17.33
CA LYS A 130 19.40 -0.59 -17.98
C LYS A 130 19.64 0.58 -17.02
N VAL A 131 18.94 0.61 -15.91
CA VAL A 131 18.92 1.78 -15.00
C VAL A 131 19.48 1.47 -13.61
N PHE A 132 19.81 0.21 -13.36
CA PHE A 132 20.41 -0.27 -12.12
C PHE A 132 21.63 -1.16 -12.42
N PRO A 133 22.68 -1.16 -11.58
CA PRO A 133 23.91 -1.89 -11.87
C PRO A 133 23.80 -3.42 -11.79
N LEU A 134 22.68 -3.94 -11.23
CA LEU A 134 22.38 -5.37 -11.15
C LEU A 134 21.15 -5.70 -11.95
N GLY A 135 21.20 -6.79 -12.72
CA GLY A 135 20.02 -7.35 -13.38
C GLY A 135 19.10 -8.05 -12.38
N ILE A 136 17.84 -8.17 -12.72
CA ILE A 136 16.86 -8.86 -11.86
C ILE A 136 17.24 -10.33 -11.60
N ASP A 137 17.93 -10.96 -12.54
CA ASP A 137 18.40 -12.34 -12.45
C ASP A 137 19.66 -12.48 -11.57
N GLU A 138 20.28 -11.36 -11.16
CA GLU A 138 21.43 -11.30 -10.25
C GLU A 138 21.02 -11.06 -8.79
N ILE A 139 19.72 -10.90 -8.52
CA ILE A 139 19.16 -10.77 -7.17
C ILE A 139 19.43 -12.05 -6.38
N ARG A 140 19.93 -11.90 -5.16
CA ARG A 140 20.41 -13.04 -4.36
C ARG A 140 19.34 -13.71 -3.51
N SER A 141 18.26 -13.01 -3.18
CA SER A 141 17.15 -13.57 -2.44
C SER A 141 16.33 -14.53 -3.31
N ASN A 142 15.50 -15.36 -2.70
CA ASN A 142 14.43 -16.06 -3.41
C ASN A 142 13.35 -15.04 -3.77
N PHE A 143 13.46 -14.44 -4.97
CA PHE A 143 12.58 -13.38 -5.45
C PHE A 143 11.58 -13.92 -6.47
N ASN A 144 10.33 -14.08 -6.03
CA ASN A 144 9.23 -14.62 -6.81
C ASN A 144 8.32 -13.48 -7.28
N ILE A 145 8.14 -13.31 -8.57
CA ILE A 145 7.27 -12.30 -9.16
C ILE A 145 6.12 -12.99 -9.87
N SER A 146 4.88 -12.61 -9.55
CA SER A 146 3.66 -13.18 -10.09
C SER A 146 2.66 -12.10 -10.46
N ASN A 147 1.90 -12.32 -11.54
CA ASN A 147 0.76 -11.48 -11.85
C ASN A 147 -0.34 -11.67 -10.82
N LEU A 148 -1.06 -10.61 -10.52
CA LEU A 148 -2.24 -10.60 -9.65
C LEU A 148 -3.44 -10.04 -10.39
N THR A 149 -4.56 -10.70 -10.27
CA THR A 149 -5.83 -10.28 -10.85
C THR A 149 -6.90 -10.11 -9.76
N GLN A 150 -8.03 -9.50 -10.11
CA GLN A 150 -9.17 -9.41 -9.19
C GLN A 150 -9.86 -10.76 -8.91
N ASN A 151 -9.50 -11.80 -9.65
CA ASN A 151 -10.04 -13.15 -9.45
C ASN A 151 -9.18 -14.00 -8.50
N ASP A 152 -8.01 -13.50 -8.13
CA ASP A 152 -7.09 -14.23 -7.25
C ASP A 152 -7.36 -13.93 -5.78
N VAL A 153 -7.30 -14.96 -4.95
CA VAL A 153 -7.33 -14.90 -3.49
C VAL A 153 -6.01 -15.44 -2.98
N ILE A 154 -5.20 -14.58 -2.38
CA ILE A 154 -3.97 -15.00 -1.71
C ILE A 154 -4.30 -15.29 -0.25
N VAL A 155 -3.91 -16.47 0.22
CA VAL A 155 -4.00 -16.87 1.63
C VAL A 155 -2.61 -17.11 2.16
N ILE A 156 -2.26 -16.44 3.27
CA ILE A 156 -0.96 -16.59 3.94
C ILE A 156 -1.20 -17.08 5.36
N SER A 157 -0.61 -18.21 5.72
CA SER A 157 -0.66 -18.73 7.07
C SER A 157 0.45 -18.16 7.95
N GLN A 158 0.35 -18.30 9.27
CA GLN A 158 1.33 -17.73 10.20
C GLN A 158 2.72 -18.38 10.14
N ASN A 159 2.83 -19.57 9.55
CA ASN A 159 4.13 -20.22 9.25
C ASN A 159 4.76 -19.72 7.93
N GLY A 160 4.09 -18.82 7.20
CA GLY A 160 4.57 -18.26 5.92
C GLY A 160 4.19 -19.11 4.69
N GLU A 161 3.42 -20.17 4.84
CA GLU A 161 2.89 -20.90 3.69
C GLU A 161 1.87 -20.03 2.96
N MET A 162 2.04 -19.92 1.64
CA MET A 162 1.18 -19.11 0.78
C MET A 162 0.47 -19.99 -0.24
N LYS A 163 -0.84 -19.76 -0.40
CA LYS A 163 -1.68 -20.40 -1.41
C LYS A 163 -2.45 -19.36 -2.20
N ILE A 164 -2.63 -19.59 -3.49
CA ILE A 164 -3.42 -18.75 -4.37
C ILE A 164 -4.59 -19.58 -4.87
N PHE A 165 -5.79 -19.04 -4.73
CA PHE A 165 -7.05 -19.66 -5.14
C PHE A 165 -7.76 -18.75 -6.15
N ASP A 166 -8.65 -19.31 -6.93
CA ASP A 166 -9.64 -18.51 -7.67
C ASP A 166 -10.72 -18.01 -6.72
N ILE A 167 -11.22 -16.79 -6.91
CA ILE A 167 -12.27 -16.19 -6.07
C ILE A 167 -13.59 -16.98 -6.10
N LEU A 168 -13.78 -17.78 -7.14
CA LEU A 168 -14.94 -18.68 -7.29
C LEU A 168 -14.74 -20.04 -6.65
N ASP A 169 -13.56 -20.31 -6.07
CA ASP A 169 -13.32 -21.58 -5.37
C ASP A 169 -14.09 -21.61 -4.05
N GLU A 170 -15.09 -22.50 -3.98
CA GLU A 170 -15.95 -22.69 -2.80
C GLU A 170 -15.21 -23.42 -1.66
N ASN A 171 -14.04 -24.00 -1.91
CA ASN A 171 -13.30 -24.83 -0.95
C ASN A 171 -12.18 -24.08 -0.23
N ILE A 172 -12.19 -22.75 -0.20
CA ILE A 172 -11.21 -21.96 0.54
C ILE A 172 -11.46 -22.09 2.04
N ASN A 173 -10.80 -23.03 2.68
CA ASN A 173 -10.84 -23.18 4.13
C ASN A 173 -9.79 -22.27 4.77
N LEU A 174 -10.25 -21.30 5.56
CA LEU A 174 -9.40 -20.35 6.28
C LEU A 174 -9.37 -20.69 7.76
N ASN A 175 -8.18 -20.70 8.35
CA ASN A 175 -8.02 -20.65 9.78
C ASN A 175 -8.20 -19.22 10.30
N VAL A 176 -8.49 -19.08 11.59
CA VAL A 176 -8.69 -17.74 12.22
C VAL A 176 -7.46 -16.83 12.08
N ASP A 177 -6.28 -17.43 12.06
CA ASP A 177 -5.00 -16.71 11.96
C ASP A 177 -4.45 -16.62 10.52
N ASP A 178 -5.21 -17.09 9.53
CA ASP A 178 -4.83 -16.93 8.12
C ASP A 178 -5.14 -15.50 7.64
N ILE A 179 -4.26 -14.98 6.81
CA ILE A 179 -4.41 -13.68 6.18
C ILE A 179 -5.02 -13.93 4.80
N LYS A 180 -6.14 -13.28 4.53
CA LYS A 180 -6.77 -13.29 3.21
C LYS A 180 -6.55 -11.97 2.50
N ILE A 181 -6.02 -12.03 1.29
CA ILE A 181 -5.80 -10.86 0.43
C ILE A 181 -6.59 -11.04 -0.85
N THR A 182 -7.37 -10.02 -1.21
CA THR A 182 -8.12 -9.95 -2.48
C THR A 182 -7.91 -8.59 -3.11
N ALA A 183 -8.16 -8.49 -4.40
CA ALA A 183 -8.00 -7.24 -5.14
C ALA A 183 -9.26 -6.87 -5.92
N TYR A 184 -9.48 -5.58 -6.09
CA TYR A 184 -10.47 -5.01 -6.99
C TYR A 184 -9.76 -4.16 -8.03
N LYS A 185 -9.92 -4.46 -9.32
CA LYS A 185 -9.32 -3.68 -10.39
C LYS A 185 -10.23 -2.51 -10.76
N THR A 186 -9.75 -1.29 -10.55
CA THR A 186 -10.41 -0.07 -11.04
C THR A 186 -9.85 0.34 -12.40
N ALA A 187 -10.73 0.83 -13.28
CA ALA A 187 -10.34 1.46 -14.54
C ALA A 187 -10.19 3.00 -14.40
N ALA A 188 -10.46 3.54 -13.22
CA ALA A 188 -10.43 4.98 -12.94
C ALA A 188 -9.00 5.52 -12.72
N HIS A 189 -8.02 4.88 -13.31
CA HIS A 189 -6.62 5.33 -13.38
C HIS A 189 -6.03 5.02 -14.76
N PRO A 190 -5.37 5.99 -15.44
CA PRO A 190 -4.77 5.76 -16.75
C PRO A 190 -3.63 4.75 -16.65
N LYS A 191 -3.46 4.06 -17.59
CA LYS A 191 -3.72 3.36 -18.79
C LYS A 191 -4.23 1.94 -18.52
N ASN A 192 -3.62 1.24 -17.53
CA ASN A 192 -3.87 -0.17 -17.25
C ASN A 192 -4.82 -0.39 -16.07
N GLY A 193 -5.29 0.70 -15.44
CA GLY A 193 -6.02 0.65 -14.18
C GLY A 193 -5.09 0.43 -12.98
N CYS A 194 -5.70 0.31 -11.81
CA CYS A 194 -5.02 0.13 -10.54
C CYS A 194 -5.74 -0.96 -9.72
N LEU A 195 -5.01 -1.71 -8.90
CA LEU A 195 -5.57 -2.64 -7.92
C LEU A 195 -5.83 -1.92 -6.60
N CYS A 196 -7.07 -1.95 -6.14
CA CYS A 196 -7.40 -1.71 -4.76
C CYS A 196 -7.27 -3.02 -3.98
N ILE A 197 -6.55 -3.03 -2.89
CA ILE A 197 -6.20 -4.25 -2.14
C ILE A 197 -7.02 -4.32 -0.86
N LYS A 198 -7.57 -5.50 -0.57
CA LYS A 198 -8.23 -5.81 0.69
C LYS A 198 -7.41 -6.85 1.44
N ILE A 199 -7.03 -6.54 2.68
CA ILE A 199 -6.39 -7.46 3.61
C ILE A 199 -7.36 -7.73 4.77
N GLN A 200 -7.64 -9.02 5.01
CA GLN A 200 -8.49 -9.48 6.10
C GLN A 200 -7.68 -10.38 7.03
N TYR A 201 -7.70 -10.07 8.32
CA TYR A 201 -7.00 -10.80 9.35
C TYR A 201 -7.73 -10.67 10.70
N LYS A 202 -8.00 -11.78 11.38
CA LYS A 202 -8.67 -11.82 12.69
C LYS A 202 -9.96 -10.98 12.77
N GLY A 203 -10.79 -11.04 11.75
CA GLY A 203 -12.05 -10.31 11.69
C GLY A 203 -11.92 -8.81 11.43
N LYS A 204 -10.71 -8.32 11.15
CA LYS A 204 -10.42 -6.94 10.77
C LYS A 204 -10.16 -6.82 9.28
N THR A 205 -10.51 -5.68 8.70
CA THR A 205 -10.39 -5.42 7.26
C THR A 205 -9.71 -4.09 6.99
N LEU A 206 -8.59 -4.15 6.28
CA LEU A 206 -7.90 -3.01 5.69
C LEU A 206 -8.19 -2.95 4.19
N ILE A 207 -8.52 -1.77 3.69
CA ILE A 207 -8.60 -1.45 2.25
C ILE A 207 -7.52 -0.43 1.91
N TYR A 208 -6.74 -0.74 0.89
CA TYR A 208 -5.78 0.19 0.27
C TYR A 208 -6.26 0.53 -1.13
N ALA A 209 -6.63 1.77 -1.35
CA ALA A 209 -7.22 2.29 -2.58
C ALA A 209 -6.51 3.57 -3.02
N THR A 210 -5.21 3.45 -3.31
CA THR A 210 -4.42 4.51 -3.94
C THR A 210 -4.78 4.64 -5.42
N ASP A 211 -4.47 5.78 -6.02
CA ASP A 211 -4.59 6.03 -7.47
C ASP A 211 -5.96 5.64 -8.03
N LYS A 212 -6.98 6.10 -7.33
CA LYS A 212 -8.37 5.85 -7.69
C LYS A 212 -9.13 7.16 -7.77
N GLU A 213 -9.46 7.58 -8.97
CA GLU A 213 -10.37 8.70 -9.19
C GLU A 213 -11.81 8.27 -8.88
N SER A 214 -12.38 8.84 -7.83
CA SER A 214 -13.76 8.58 -7.44
C SER A 214 -14.66 9.65 -8.03
N TYR A 215 -15.39 9.31 -9.09
CA TYR A 215 -16.33 10.22 -9.71
C TYR A 215 -17.57 10.46 -8.82
N ILE A 216 -18.33 11.54 -9.09
CA ILE A 216 -19.54 11.94 -8.37
C ILE A 216 -20.60 10.82 -8.31
N VAL A 217 -20.59 9.89 -9.26
CA VAL A 217 -21.40 8.66 -9.19
C VAL A 217 -20.50 7.54 -8.69
N ALA A 218 -20.64 7.23 -7.42
CA ALA A 218 -19.81 6.23 -6.74
C ALA A 218 -19.74 4.89 -7.51
N ASP A 219 -18.53 4.37 -7.63
CA ASP A 219 -18.28 3.02 -8.10
C ASP A 219 -18.93 1.99 -7.15
N LYS A 220 -20.13 1.56 -7.47
CA LYS A 220 -20.93 0.65 -6.62
C LYS A 220 -20.19 -0.65 -6.30
N LYS A 221 -19.38 -1.17 -7.24
CA LYS A 221 -18.63 -2.39 -7.02
C LYS A 221 -17.51 -2.17 -6.02
N PHE A 222 -16.81 -1.04 -6.13
CA PHE A 222 -15.80 -0.65 -5.14
C PHE A 222 -16.41 -0.41 -3.76
N ILE A 223 -17.54 0.31 -3.69
CA ILE A 223 -18.25 0.54 -2.43
C ILE A 223 -18.63 -0.78 -1.76
N GLN A 224 -19.13 -1.75 -2.51
CA GLN A 224 -19.41 -3.09 -1.98
C GLN A 224 -18.14 -3.83 -1.56
N PHE A 225 -17.06 -3.71 -2.32
CA PHE A 225 -15.76 -4.29 -2.00
C PHE A 225 -15.19 -3.73 -0.68
N ALA A 226 -15.34 -2.42 -0.45
CA ALA A 226 -14.83 -1.73 0.74
C ALA A 226 -15.83 -1.70 1.92
N HIS A 227 -17.04 -2.26 1.76
CA HIS A 227 -18.11 -2.13 2.74
C HIS A 227 -17.72 -2.64 4.14
N ASP A 228 -18.07 -1.85 5.16
CA ASP A 228 -17.82 -2.11 6.60
C ASP A 228 -16.35 -2.36 6.97
N CYS A 229 -15.38 -1.87 6.18
CA CYS A 229 -13.96 -2.03 6.52
C CYS A 229 -13.59 -1.25 7.79
N ASP A 230 -12.60 -1.78 8.54
CA ASP A 230 -12.08 -1.11 9.75
C ASP A 230 -11.21 0.09 9.40
N CYS A 231 -10.50 0.04 8.27
CA CYS A 231 -9.65 1.10 7.78
C CYS A 231 -9.68 1.16 6.25
N LEU A 232 -9.95 2.34 5.71
CA LEU A 232 -9.81 2.68 4.30
C LEU A 232 -8.65 3.67 4.15
N ILE A 233 -7.60 3.28 3.43
CA ILE A 233 -6.55 4.19 2.94
C ILE A 233 -6.95 4.55 1.53
N HIS A 234 -7.23 5.83 1.26
CA HIS A 234 -7.77 6.27 -0.02
C HIS A 234 -6.95 7.42 -0.61
N ASP A 235 -6.79 7.40 -1.92
CA ASP A 235 -6.27 8.52 -2.70
C ASP A 235 -7.01 9.82 -2.35
N ALA A 236 -6.25 10.86 -2.07
CA ALA A 236 -6.74 12.21 -1.81
C ALA A 236 -5.69 13.22 -2.29
N GLN A 237 -5.30 13.12 -3.55
CA GLN A 237 -4.18 13.89 -4.09
C GLN A 237 -4.50 15.38 -4.17
N TYR A 238 -5.73 15.76 -4.50
CA TYR A 238 -6.07 17.12 -4.83
C TYR A 238 -7.11 17.74 -3.90
N THR A 239 -7.01 19.07 -3.69
CA THR A 239 -8.17 19.87 -3.26
C THR A 239 -9.17 19.96 -4.42
N TYR A 240 -10.44 20.21 -4.10
CA TYR A 240 -11.45 20.40 -5.13
C TYR A 240 -11.07 21.54 -6.10
N GLN A 241 -10.51 22.65 -5.58
CA GLN A 241 -10.09 23.80 -6.39
C GLN A 241 -8.96 23.44 -7.38
N ASP A 242 -7.99 22.64 -6.95
CA ASP A 242 -6.91 22.22 -7.83
C ASP A 242 -7.41 21.19 -8.86
N TYR A 243 -8.35 20.34 -8.47
CA TYR A 243 -8.95 19.32 -9.35
C TYR A 243 -9.74 19.94 -10.51
N ILE A 244 -10.53 21.01 -10.26
CA ILE A 244 -11.33 21.72 -11.27
C ILE A 244 -10.63 22.93 -11.85
N ASN A 245 -9.34 23.13 -11.60
CA ASN A 245 -8.60 24.32 -12.01
C ASN A 245 -8.75 24.58 -13.52
N PRO A 246 -9.24 25.75 -13.97
CA PRO A 246 -9.52 25.98 -15.38
C PRO A 246 -8.26 26.09 -16.26
N ILE A 247 -7.10 26.35 -15.65
CA ILE A 247 -5.81 26.46 -16.37
C ILE A 247 -5.14 25.09 -16.48
N ALA A 248 -5.22 24.28 -15.41
CA ALA A 248 -4.58 22.97 -15.35
C ALA A 248 -5.52 21.95 -14.67
N PRO A 249 -6.62 21.55 -15.33
CA PRO A 249 -7.58 20.63 -14.75
C PRO A 249 -6.96 19.25 -14.52
N LYS A 250 -7.37 18.58 -13.43
CA LYS A 250 -6.85 17.28 -13.02
C LYS A 250 -7.83 16.13 -13.25
N GLN A 251 -9.03 16.41 -13.77
CA GLN A 251 -10.03 15.39 -14.08
C GLN A 251 -9.47 14.39 -15.10
N GLY A 252 -9.66 13.11 -14.81
CA GLY A 252 -9.17 12.02 -15.66
C GLY A 252 -7.69 11.67 -15.45
N TYR A 253 -7.02 12.28 -14.47
CA TYR A 253 -5.63 11.90 -14.12
C TYR A 253 -5.57 10.64 -13.26
N GLY A 254 -6.73 10.17 -12.76
CA GLY A 254 -6.82 8.95 -11.98
C GLY A 254 -6.72 9.17 -10.47
N HIS A 255 -6.92 10.41 -10.00
CA HIS A 255 -6.80 10.76 -8.59
C HIS A 255 -8.04 11.48 -8.05
N SER A 256 -8.30 11.26 -6.77
CA SER A 256 -9.45 11.83 -6.06
C SER A 256 -9.13 13.16 -5.36
N THR A 257 -10.19 13.89 -5.06
CA THR A 257 -10.14 14.97 -4.07
C THR A 257 -10.38 14.43 -2.66
N PHE A 258 -10.10 15.25 -1.64
CA PHE A 258 -10.37 14.92 -0.24
C PHE A 258 -11.88 14.63 -0.03
N GLU A 259 -12.75 15.41 -0.66
CA GLU A 259 -14.19 15.25 -0.58
C GLU A 259 -14.68 13.95 -1.23
N MET A 260 -14.13 13.56 -2.37
CA MET A 260 -14.43 12.29 -3.05
C MET A 260 -14.03 11.09 -2.17
N ALA A 261 -12.91 11.16 -1.49
CA ALA A 261 -12.46 10.12 -0.57
C ALA A 261 -13.42 10.00 0.64
N ILE A 262 -13.92 11.12 1.18
CA ILE A 262 -14.90 11.15 2.27
C ILE A 262 -16.22 10.52 1.80
N GLU A 263 -16.75 10.95 0.65
CA GLU A 263 -18.00 10.39 0.10
C GLU A 263 -17.87 8.87 -0.09
N THR A 264 -16.74 8.42 -0.63
CA THR A 264 -16.45 7.00 -0.80
C THR A 264 -16.45 6.26 0.54
N ALA A 265 -15.79 6.80 1.57
CA ALA A 265 -15.72 6.20 2.89
C ALA A 265 -17.11 6.13 3.56
N GLN A 266 -17.93 7.17 3.44
CA GLN A 266 -19.27 7.21 3.98
C GLN A 266 -20.18 6.15 3.30
N LEU A 267 -20.16 6.08 1.98
CA LEU A 267 -20.93 5.09 1.22
C LEU A 267 -20.49 3.65 1.52
N ALA A 268 -19.19 3.43 1.71
CA ALA A 268 -18.63 2.15 2.10
C ALA A 268 -18.81 1.85 3.59
N LYS A 269 -19.29 2.78 4.41
CA LYS A 269 -19.38 2.68 5.87
C LYS A 269 -18.02 2.32 6.50
N ALA A 270 -16.94 2.87 5.98
CA ALA A 270 -15.62 2.66 6.53
C ALA A 270 -15.53 3.25 7.95
N LYS A 271 -14.95 2.51 8.91
CA LYS A 271 -14.85 2.97 10.30
C LYS A 271 -13.81 4.07 10.48
N LYS A 272 -12.74 4.03 9.69
CA LYS A 272 -11.69 5.05 9.61
C LYS A 272 -11.31 5.28 8.16
N LEU A 273 -11.07 6.53 7.79
CA LEU A 273 -10.50 6.93 6.51
C LEU A 273 -9.13 7.56 6.73
N PHE A 274 -8.13 7.11 6.00
CA PHE A 274 -6.85 7.81 5.88
C PHE A 274 -6.72 8.41 4.49
N PHE A 275 -6.54 9.72 4.42
CA PHE A 275 -6.10 10.39 3.20
C PHE A 275 -4.66 10.02 2.91
N PHE A 276 -4.38 9.73 1.67
CA PHE A 276 -3.11 9.22 1.20
C PHE A 276 -2.78 9.76 -0.19
N HIS A 277 -1.53 9.63 -0.64
CA HIS A 277 -1.11 9.97 -1.98
C HIS A 277 -1.17 11.47 -2.28
N TYR A 278 -0.66 12.30 -1.36
CA TYR A 278 -0.74 13.76 -1.47
C TYR A 278 0.06 14.30 -2.65
N ASP A 279 -0.49 15.36 -3.28
CA ASP A 279 0.21 16.13 -4.30
C ASP A 279 1.58 16.60 -3.76
N PRO A 280 2.68 16.38 -4.50
CA PRO A 280 3.99 16.91 -4.12
C PRO A 280 4.08 18.43 -4.00
N GLU A 281 3.12 19.16 -4.55
CA GLU A 281 3.04 20.62 -4.37
C GLU A 281 2.46 21.05 -3.02
N TYR A 282 1.89 20.10 -2.23
CA TYR A 282 1.35 20.37 -0.90
C TYR A 282 2.41 20.16 0.16
N ASP A 283 3.03 21.24 0.63
CA ASP A 283 3.95 21.19 1.76
C ASP A 283 3.23 20.94 3.10
N ASP A 284 3.99 20.76 4.18
CA ASP A 284 3.46 20.50 5.50
C ASP A 284 2.45 21.55 5.94
N LYS A 285 2.71 22.83 5.68
CA LYS A 285 1.80 23.93 6.03
C LYS A 285 0.44 23.81 5.33
N LYS A 286 0.43 23.45 4.05
CA LYS A 286 -0.81 23.23 3.29
C LYS A 286 -1.57 22.04 3.83
N LEU A 287 -0.88 20.92 4.11
CA LEU A 287 -1.51 19.71 4.63
C LEU A 287 -2.01 19.90 6.06
N GLU A 288 -1.30 20.64 6.92
CA GLU A 288 -1.77 21.00 8.29
C GLU A 288 -3.06 21.84 8.24
N MET A 289 -3.16 22.78 7.30
CA MET A 289 -4.39 23.56 7.12
C MET A 289 -5.56 22.67 6.70
N LEU A 290 -5.34 21.75 5.76
CA LEU A 290 -6.36 20.79 5.31
C LEU A 290 -6.74 19.81 6.44
N GLU A 291 -5.77 19.32 7.20
CA GLU A 291 -6.02 18.45 8.37
C GLU A 291 -6.90 19.16 9.40
N MET A 292 -6.62 20.43 9.71
CA MET A 292 -7.47 21.22 10.62
C MET A 292 -8.87 21.48 10.07
N GLU A 293 -9.01 21.64 8.76
CA GLU A 293 -10.29 21.85 8.10
C GLU A 293 -11.15 20.58 8.15
N PHE A 294 -10.63 19.47 7.66
CA PHE A 294 -11.38 18.22 7.55
C PHE A 294 -11.65 17.55 8.90
N SER A 295 -10.72 17.60 9.86
CA SER A 295 -10.91 17.00 11.19
C SER A 295 -11.99 17.69 12.03
N ARG A 296 -12.34 18.94 11.73
CA ARG A 296 -13.46 19.64 12.39
C ARG A 296 -14.83 19.14 11.94
N VAL A 297 -14.90 18.59 10.74
CA VAL A 297 -16.18 18.21 10.10
C VAL A 297 -16.40 16.71 10.14
N TYR A 298 -15.33 15.93 10.17
CA TYR A 298 -15.38 14.47 10.04
C TYR A 298 -14.50 13.80 11.10
N GLU A 299 -15.12 13.17 12.11
CA GLU A 299 -14.44 12.60 13.28
C GLU A 299 -13.50 11.43 12.95
N ASN A 300 -13.84 10.65 11.91
CA ASN A 300 -13.12 9.42 11.55
C ASN A 300 -12.19 9.59 10.33
N VAL A 301 -11.89 10.82 9.96
CA VAL A 301 -10.98 11.16 8.85
C VAL A 301 -9.64 11.58 9.39
N LEU A 302 -8.60 10.95 8.91
CA LEU A 302 -7.22 11.10 9.37
C LEU A 302 -6.30 11.34 8.17
N PHE A 303 -5.19 12.00 8.41
CA PHE A 303 -4.15 12.23 7.42
C PHE A 303 -3.01 11.23 7.63
N ALA A 304 -2.62 10.51 6.59
CA ALA A 304 -1.45 9.65 6.64
C ALA A 304 -0.18 10.51 6.80
N LYS A 305 0.70 10.08 7.71
CA LYS A 305 2.02 10.70 7.92
C LYS A 305 3.08 9.61 7.93
N GLU A 306 4.25 9.87 7.39
CA GLU A 306 5.33 8.90 7.46
C GLU A 306 5.62 8.52 8.91
N ASN A 307 5.85 7.23 9.13
CA ASN A 307 6.06 6.60 10.43
C ASN A 307 4.85 6.61 11.37
N LEU A 308 3.69 7.15 10.96
CA LEU A 308 2.45 6.93 11.69
C LEU A 308 2.11 5.44 11.68
N GLU A 309 1.87 4.90 12.86
CA GLU A 309 1.56 3.50 13.10
C GLU A 309 0.19 3.38 13.76
N ILE A 310 -0.66 2.52 13.22
CA ILE A 310 -1.98 2.23 13.78
C ILE A 310 -2.16 0.73 13.96
N THR A 311 -3.01 0.35 14.91
CA THR A 311 -3.46 -1.04 15.12
C THR A 311 -4.96 -1.12 14.83
N LEU A 312 -5.38 -2.15 14.08
CA LEU A 312 -6.78 -2.43 13.74
C LEU A 312 -7.43 -3.40 14.74
#